data_5758c76b6912b8366bf619b071f68214
#
_entry.id   5758c76b6912b8366bf619b071f68214
#
_cell.length_a   1.000
_cell.length_b   1.000
_cell.length_c   1.000
_cell.angle_alpha   90.00
_cell.angle_beta   90.00
_cell.angle_gamma   90.00
#
_symmetry.space_group_name_H-M   'P 1'
#
loop_
_entity.id
_entity.type
_entity.pdbx_description
1 polymer ?
#
loop_
_entity_poly.entity_id
_entity_poly.type
_entity_poly.pdbx_seq_one_letter_code
_entity_poly.pdbx_strand_id
1 'polypeptide(L)'
;MTIEQANAYFASLPEGFAPARQLQEALSAKAGRVDYLGVAGTAGKTTAAALTAAVLRAAGLVTGSYHAGCEPLSARIRVNGEPVAPELLAQAAETLSARETLPRAAAELAAAARCFGEAGCALAVVELPDAGLAEALPKMPVCAVTSIGPDGISASLERSAALAAGVMRKGSICVTAPEQPKAVVSELVVAAGKADCELVVPDPDDITFLEAEKFASRVDYGGYTVPLAFLGRHAAGSAAIAVELALALCKKGYDIPDEAILEGLAAVENRSSIRVLSQRPLVVLDACRTPQQAIALLRVLNMAKVRHLSAVISLAEEEGAEAFFSALESGLTAETQKKDRTTMPGMSESPFDKVFLVPPAGTDAAMAERLLEKARYHFDAELCGSLAEAVELARANSRRG
;
A
#
# COMPACT_ATOMS: atom_id res chain seq x y z
N MET A 1 13.20 9.62 25.38
CA MET A 1 13.91 8.81 24.35
C MET A 1 14.43 9.69 23.23
N THR A 2 15.52 9.29 22.53
CA THR A 2 15.87 9.89 21.23
C THR A 2 14.97 9.28 20.14
N ILE A 3 14.98 9.88 18.94
CA ILE A 3 14.20 9.35 17.80
C ILE A 3 14.69 7.97 17.35
N GLU A 4 16.00 7.72 17.43
CA GLU A 4 16.60 6.42 17.12
C GLU A 4 16.15 5.35 18.12
N GLN A 5 16.12 5.71 19.43
CA GLN A 5 15.62 4.81 20.48
C GLN A 5 14.13 4.53 20.31
N ALA A 6 13.33 5.52 19.93
CA ALA A 6 11.91 5.33 19.63
C ALA A 6 11.69 4.39 18.43
N ASN A 7 12.40 4.61 17.33
CA ASN A 7 12.34 3.71 16.16
C ASN A 7 12.77 2.27 16.52
N ALA A 8 13.86 2.12 17.29
CA ALA A 8 14.33 0.81 17.75
C ALA A 8 13.32 0.10 18.67
N TYR A 9 12.67 0.84 19.57
CA TYR A 9 11.60 0.32 20.41
C TYR A 9 10.47 -0.28 19.60
N PHE A 10 9.90 0.47 18.64
CA PHE A 10 8.81 -0.06 17.81
C PHE A 10 9.25 -1.23 16.93
N ALA A 11 10.47 -1.20 16.39
CA ALA A 11 11.02 -2.30 15.59
C ALA A 11 11.23 -3.58 16.41
N SER A 12 11.44 -3.49 17.72
CA SER A 12 11.65 -4.64 18.63
C SER A 12 10.35 -5.29 19.11
N LEU A 13 9.19 -4.66 18.87
CA LEU A 13 7.93 -5.18 19.35
C LEU A 13 7.53 -6.47 18.60
N PRO A 14 6.87 -7.41 19.30
CA PRO A 14 6.42 -8.65 18.69
C PRO A 14 5.33 -8.39 17.64
N GLU A 15 5.31 -9.20 16.60
CA GLU A 15 4.16 -9.30 15.72
C GLU A 15 3.01 -9.99 16.45
N GLY A 16 1.77 -9.72 16.05
CA GLY A 16 0.61 -10.38 16.63
C GLY A 16 -0.65 -9.55 16.57
N PHE A 17 -1.73 -10.14 17.10
CA PHE A 17 -3.04 -9.51 17.19
C PHE A 17 -3.18 -8.80 18.53
N ALA A 18 -3.73 -7.58 18.53
CA ALA A 18 -4.12 -6.84 19.73
C ALA A 18 -5.65 -6.72 19.79
N PRO A 19 -6.28 -7.06 20.90
CA PRO A 19 -7.68 -6.72 21.12
C PRO A 19 -7.90 -5.21 21.02
N ALA A 20 -8.99 -4.80 20.37
CA ALA A 20 -9.32 -3.37 20.17
C ALA A 20 -9.29 -2.56 21.49
N ARG A 21 -9.72 -3.17 22.59
CA ARG A 21 -9.70 -2.54 23.93
C ARG A 21 -8.29 -2.13 24.36
N GLN A 22 -7.28 -2.97 24.16
CA GLN A 22 -5.88 -2.63 24.54
C GLN A 22 -5.38 -1.44 23.74
N LEU A 23 -5.70 -1.40 22.43
CA LEU A 23 -5.34 -0.25 21.59
C LEU A 23 -6.10 1.01 22.04
N GLN A 24 -7.40 0.92 22.33
CA GLN A 24 -8.20 2.06 22.84
C GLN A 24 -7.61 2.64 24.13
N GLU A 25 -7.19 1.81 25.06
CA GLU A 25 -6.55 2.22 26.32
C GLU A 25 -5.17 2.88 26.07
N ALA A 26 -4.50 2.57 24.97
CA ALA A 26 -3.23 3.19 24.57
C ALA A 26 -3.40 4.56 23.92
N LEU A 27 -4.57 4.90 23.38
CA LEU A 27 -4.85 6.19 22.78
C LEU A 27 -4.85 7.32 23.82
N SER A 28 -4.55 8.55 23.39
CA SER A 28 -4.66 9.73 24.23
C SER A 28 -6.02 10.42 24.09
N ALA A 29 -6.41 11.21 25.06
CA ALA A 29 -7.63 12.04 24.96
C ALA A 29 -7.58 13.00 23.75
N LYS A 30 -6.39 13.47 23.34
CA LYS A 30 -6.22 14.32 22.17
C LYS A 30 -6.39 13.52 20.88
N ALA A 31 -5.96 12.24 20.83
CA ALA A 31 -6.24 11.34 19.72
C ALA A 31 -7.74 11.17 19.48
N GLY A 32 -8.55 11.22 20.53
CA GLY A 32 -10.02 11.17 20.43
C GLY A 32 -10.68 12.36 19.76
N ARG A 33 -9.93 13.44 19.50
CA ARG A 33 -10.42 14.64 18.79
C ARG A 33 -10.12 14.64 17.29
N VAL A 34 -9.34 13.66 16.82
CA VAL A 34 -8.97 13.48 15.42
C VAL A 34 -10.01 12.58 14.76
N ASP A 35 -10.49 12.96 13.58
CA ASP A 35 -11.26 12.06 12.74
C ASP A 35 -10.29 11.18 11.94
N TYR A 36 -10.59 9.88 11.81
CA TYR A 36 -9.73 8.93 11.11
C TYR A 36 -10.37 8.49 9.81
N LEU A 37 -9.53 8.22 8.81
CA LEU A 37 -9.86 7.54 7.57
C LEU A 37 -9.00 6.28 7.50
N GLY A 38 -9.61 5.13 7.73
CA GLY A 38 -8.93 3.84 7.66
C GLY A 38 -8.88 3.32 6.23
N VAL A 39 -7.71 2.85 5.80
CA VAL A 39 -7.49 2.25 4.48
C VAL A 39 -7.04 0.81 4.64
N ALA A 40 -7.87 -0.13 4.19
CA ALA A 40 -7.62 -1.57 4.19
C ALA A 40 -7.55 -2.13 2.76
N GLY A 41 -7.14 -3.39 2.60
CA GLY A 41 -7.06 -4.08 1.30
C GLY A 41 -5.75 -4.84 1.10
N THR A 42 -5.59 -5.54 -0.02
CA THR A 42 -4.36 -6.31 -0.31
C THR A 42 -3.34 -5.50 -1.10
N ALA A 43 -3.78 -4.62 -2.01
CA ALA A 43 -2.90 -3.77 -2.82
C ALA A 43 -3.45 -2.35 -2.98
N GLY A 44 -2.56 -1.36 -3.17
CA GLY A 44 -2.92 0.03 -3.44
C GLY A 44 -3.21 0.88 -2.19
N LYS A 45 -3.13 0.34 -0.97
CA LYS A 45 -3.37 1.07 0.29
C LYS A 45 -2.53 2.33 0.39
N THR A 46 -1.22 2.20 0.28
CA THR A 46 -0.27 3.32 0.42
C THR A 46 -0.51 4.40 -0.64
N THR A 47 -0.81 4.01 -1.88
CA THR A 47 -1.10 4.96 -2.96
C THR A 47 -2.41 5.71 -2.69
N ALA A 48 -3.50 5.01 -2.39
CA ALA A 48 -4.79 5.64 -2.09
C ALA A 48 -4.69 6.55 -0.85
N ALA A 49 -4.00 6.10 0.21
CA ALA A 49 -3.79 6.90 1.42
C ALA A 49 -2.97 8.17 1.13
N ALA A 50 -1.89 8.06 0.34
CA ALA A 50 -1.05 9.20 -0.02
C ALA A 50 -1.80 10.24 -0.86
N LEU A 51 -2.57 9.80 -1.87
CA LEU A 51 -3.40 10.65 -2.71
C LEU A 51 -4.47 11.36 -1.87
N THR A 52 -5.18 10.61 -1.02
CA THR A 52 -6.21 11.19 -0.14
C THR A 52 -5.61 12.21 0.83
N ALA A 53 -4.50 11.87 1.50
CA ALA A 53 -3.85 12.80 2.43
C ALA A 53 -3.37 14.09 1.73
N ALA A 54 -2.95 14.01 0.47
CA ALA A 54 -2.55 15.19 -0.31
C ALA A 54 -3.75 16.08 -0.67
N VAL A 55 -4.88 15.48 -1.05
CA VAL A 55 -6.14 16.22 -1.29
C VAL A 55 -6.58 16.97 -0.03
N LEU A 56 -6.55 16.30 1.14
CA LEU A 56 -6.95 16.93 2.41
C LEU A 56 -6.03 18.10 2.79
N ARG A 57 -4.74 17.98 2.53
CA ARG A 57 -3.78 19.08 2.73
C ARG A 57 -4.04 20.24 1.78
N ALA A 58 -4.32 19.96 0.50
CA ALA A 58 -4.64 20.99 -0.48
C ALA A 58 -5.92 21.74 -0.11
N ALA A 59 -6.87 21.06 0.55
CA ALA A 59 -8.06 21.69 1.15
C ALA A 59 -7.77 22.50 2.44
N GLY A 60 -6.50 22.61 2.86
CA GLY A 60 -6.11 23.37 4.05
C GLY A 60 -6.35 22.67 5.39
N LEU A 61 -6.69 21.38 5.39
CA LEU A 61 -6.88 20.61 6.62
C LEU A 61 -5.52 20.20 7.21
N VAL A 62 -5.35 20.38 8.53
CA VAL A 62 -4.19 19.81 9.24
C VAL A 62 -4.35 18.29 9.22
N THR A 63 -3.54 17.64 8.40
CA THR A 63 -3.73 16.22 8.04
C THR A 63 -2.61 15.35 8.57
N GLY A 64 -2.98 14.32 9.33
CA GLY A 64 -2.09 13.22 9.68
C GLY A 64 -2.09 12.13 8.59
N SER A 65 -0.97 11.42 8.42
CA SER A 65 -0.95 10.18 7.65
C SER A 65 0.00 9.16 8.25
N TYR A 66 -0.45 7.91 8.28
CA TYR A 66 0.36 6.76 8.69
C TYR A 66 0.25 5.66 7.64
N HIS A 67 1.38 5.13 7.23
CA HIS A 67 1.44 3.97 6.34
C HIS A 67 2.26 2.84 6.95
N ALA A 68 1.85 1.60 6.68
CA ALA A 68 2.57 0.40 7.05
C ALA A 68 3.80 0.24 6.13
N GLY A 69 4.93 -0.23 6.66
CA GLY A 69 6.15 -0.41 5.86
C GLY A 69 7.33 -0.83 6.69
N CYS A 70 8.48 -0.99 6.03
CA CYS A 70 9.73 -1.41 6.64
C CYS A 70 10.60 -0.24 7.08
N GLU A 71 10.28 0.99 6.62
CA GLU A 71 11.04 2.18 7.02
C GLU A 71 10.87 2.44 8.52
N PRO A 72 11.79 3.22 9.12
CA PRO A 72 11.64 3.67 10.49
C PRO A 72 10.29 4.36 10.71
N LEU A 73 9.64 4.13 11.86
CA LEU A 73 8.30 4.65 12.14
C LEU A 73 8.22 6.17 11.99
N SER A 74 9.31 6.87 12.32
CA SER A 74 9.45 8.31 12.15
C SER A 74 9.27 8.81 10.70
N ALA A 75 9.57 7.98 9.72
CA ALA A 75 9.36 8.30 8.30
C ALA A 75 7.93 7.97 7.83
N ARG A 76 7.26 7.04 8.51
CA ARG A 76 5.93 6.51 8.17
C ARG A 76 4.77 7.30 8.81
N ILE A 77 5.03 8.05 9.87
CA ILE A 77 4.08 8.98 10.48
C ILE A 77 4.38 10.38 9.97
N ARG A 78 3.39 11.04 9.37
CA ARG A 78 3.53 12.37 8.79
C ARG A 78 2.43 13.30 9.24
N VAL A 79 2.76 14.58 9.37
CA VAL A 79 1.82 15.66 9.62
C VAL A 79 1.99 16.68 8.49
N ASN A 80 0.92 17.01 7.79
CA ASN A 80 0.94 17.86 6.60
C ASN A 80 1.98 17.44 5.54
N GLY A 81 2.22 16.13 5.42
CA GLY A 81 3.14 15.55 4.44
C GLY A 81 4.61 15.51 4.90
N GLU A 82 4.98 16.20 5.99
CA GLU A 82 6.31 16.15 6.57
C GLU A 82 6.41 15.04 7.62
N PRO A 83 7.57 14.41 7.79
CA PRO A 83 7.80 13.46 8.88
C PRO A 83 7.41 14.07 10.23
N VAL A 84 6.85 13.23 11.10
CA VAL A 84 6.45 13.67 12.44
C VAL A 84 7.65 14.28 13.21
N ALA A 85 7.39 15.32 13.98
CA ALA A 85 8.42 15.92 14.84
C ALA A 85 9.03 14.85 15.77
N PRO A 86 10.37 14.75 15.84
CA PRO A 86 11.07 13.74 16.63
C PRO A 86 10.60 13.65 18.07
N GLU A 87 10.31 14.81 18.68
CA GLU A 87 9.88 14.94 20.08
C GLU A 87 8.53 14.27 20.30
N LEU A 88 7.59 14.38 19.35
CA LEU A 88 6.26 13.78 19.46
C LEU A 88 6.34 12.26 19.41
N LEU A 89 7.15 11.70 18.52
CA LEU A 89 7.32 10.25 18.44
C LEU A 89 8.08 9.72 19.66
N ALA A 90 9.11 10.41 20.12
CA ALA A 90 9.84 10.05 21.34
C ALA A 90 8.92 10.02 22.57
N GLN A 91 8.07 11.03 22.74
CA GLN A 91 7.10 11.11 23.83
C GLN A 91 6.04 9.98 23.72
N ALA A 92 5.57 9.69 22.52
CA ALA A 92 4.65 8.56 22.29
C ALA A 92 5.31 7.22 22.68
N ALA A 93 6.56 6.99 22.27
CA ALA A 93 7.32 5.80 22.60
C ALA A 93 7.54 5.67 24.13
N GLU A 94 7.94 6.73 24.82
CA GLU A 94 8.07 6.73 26.29
C GLU A 94 6.77 6.36 26.99
N THR A 95 5.66 6.94 26.52
CA THR A 95 4.35 6.66 27.12
C THR A 95 3.92 5.22 26.91
N LEU A 96 4.16 4.67 25.71
CA LEU A 96 3.74 3.30 25.36
C LEU A 96 4.66 2.26 26.00
N SER A 97 5.96 2.51 26.08
CA SER A 97 6.93 1.59 26.73
C SER A 97 6.72 1.42 28.23
N ALA A 98 6.07 2.40 28.89
CA ALA A 98 5.74 2.33 30.31
C ALA A 98 4.43 1.53 30.60
N ARG A 99 3.79 0.99 29.55
CA ARG A 99 2.53 0.25 29.65
C ARG A 99 2.72 -1.24 29.30
N GLU A 100 1.63 -2.00 29.30
CA GLU A 100 1.61 -3.36 28.78
C GLU A 100 2.08 -3.38 27.30
N THR A 101 2.90 -4.37 26.95
CA THR A 101 3.46 -4.49 25.60
C THR A 101 2.34 -4.80 24.59
N LEU A 102 2.17 -3.89 23.64
CA LEU A 102 1.29 -4.08 22.49
C LEU A 102 2.05 -4.79 21.37
N PRO A 103 1.39 -5.59 20.54
CA PRO A 103 1.92 -6.01 19.25
C PRO A 103 2.27 -4.80 18.37
N ARG A 104 3.28 -4.96 17.51
CA ARG A 104 3.88 -3.87 16.72
C ARG A 104 2.84 -3.02 16.00
N ALA A 105 1.96 -3.63 15.19
CA ALA A 105 0.98 -2.88 14.39
C ALA A 105 0.06 -2.00 15.27
N ALA A 106 -0.38 -2.52 16.42
CA ALA A 106 -1.21 -1.77 17.36
C ALA A 106 -0.43 -0.63 18.06
N ALA A 107 0.82 -0.90 18.46
CA ALA A 107 1.68 0.10 19.09
C ALA A 107 2.03 1.24 18.13
N GLU A 108 2.36 0.93 16.88
CA GLU A 108 2.64 1.91 15.83
C GLU A 108 1.41 2.79 15.55
N LEU A 109 0.21 2.19 15.44
CA LEU A 109 -1.04 2.93 15.25
C LEU A 109 -1.36 3.81 16.46
N ALA A 110 -1.15 3.31 17.69
CA ALA A 110 -1.30 4.12 18.92
C ALA A 110 -0.34 5.31 18.94
N ALA A 111 0.92 5.09 18.56
CA ALA A 111 1.91 6.17 18.46
C ALA A 111 1.50 7.21 17.41
N ALA A 112 1.09 6.78 16.23
CA ALA A 112 0.60 7.66 15.17
C ALA A 112 -0.58 8.50 15.63
N ALA A 113 -1.60 7.87 16.24
CA ALA A 113 -2.78 8.55 16.75
C ALA A 113 -2.44 9.58 17.84
N ARG A 114 -1.48 9.27 18.72
CA ARG A 114 -1.01 10.22 19.74
C ARG A 114 -0.30 11.40 19.09
N CYS A 115 0.59 11.16 18.12
CA CYS A 115 1.27 12.22 17.38
C CYS A 115 0.27 13.13 16.65
N PHE A 116 -0.76 12.58 16.00
CA PHE A 116 -1.79 13.36 15.31
C PHE A 116 -2.60 14.22 16.28
N GLY A 117 -2.97 13.66 17.44
CA GLY A 117 -3.66 14.40 18.46
C GLY A 117 -2.82 15.56 19.03
N GLU A 118 -1.52 15.35 19.29
CA GLU A 118 -0.62 16.38 19.78
C GLU A 118 -0.34 17.45 18.72
N ALA A 119 -0.25 17.07 17.45
CA ALA A 119 -0.08 17.98 16.33
C ALA A 119 -1.36 18.75 15.94
N GLY A 120 -2.50 18.45 16.58
CA GLY A 120 -3.77 19.11 16.29
C GLY A 120 -4.36 18.77 14.91
N CYS A 121 -4.12 17.56 14.41
CA CYS A 121 -4.69 17.13 13.15
C CYS A 121 -6.23 17.13 13.22
N ALA A 122 -6.88 17.66 12.19
CA ALA A 122 -8.32 17.59 12.04
C ALA A 122 -8.76 16.19 11.58
N LEU A 123 -7.98 15.59 10.65
CA LEU A 123 -8.23 14.28 10.09
C LEU A 123 -6.89 13.54 9.88
N ALA A 124 -6.90 12.22 10.04
CA ALA A 124 -5.74 11.38 9.79
C ALA A 124 -6.09 10.20 8.88
N VAL A 125 -5.34 10.03 7.79
CA VAL A 125 -5.41 8.88 6.90
C VAL A 125 -4.48 7.80 7.41
N VAL A 126 -5.04 6.65 7.79
CA VAL A 126 -4.28 5.57 8.40
C VAL A 126 -4.40 4.28 7.58
N GLU A 127 -3.28 3.79 7.13
CA GLU A 127 -3.18 2.48 6.51
C GLU A 127 -3.27 1.39 7.58
N LEU A 128 -4.21 0.48 7.43
CA LEU A 128 -4.46 -0.60 8.40
C LEU A 128 -3.93 -1.92 7.82
N PRO A 129 -2.83 -2.45 8.36
CA PRO A 129 -2.36 -3.79 8.01
C PRO A 129 -3.34 -4.87 8.49
N ASP A 130 -3.99 -4.61 9.61
CA ASP A 130 -5.13 -5.37 10.14
C ASP A 130 -6.33 -4.42 10.28
N ALA A 131 -7.37 -4.67 9.48
CA ALA A 131 -8.58 -3.85 9.48
C ALA A 131 -9.34 -3.90 10.82
N GLY A 132 -9.14 -4.95 11.63
CA GLY A 132 -9.70 -5.06 12.98
C GLY A 132 -9.21 -3.95 13.91
N LEU A 133 -8.02 -3.39 13.68
CA LEU A 133 -7.50 -2.23 14.43
C LEU A 133 -8.38 -0.98 14.28
N ALA A 134 -9.16 -0.90 13.21
CA ALA A 134 -10.12 0.19 13.01
C ALA A 134 -11.09 0.33 14.17
N GLU A 135 -11.50 -0.79 14.80
CA GLU A 135 -12.47 -0.80 15.91
C GLU A 135 -12.00 0.06 17.09
N ALA A 136 -10.70 0.20 17.27
CA ALA A 136 -10.13 1.00 18.34
C ALA A 136 -10.11 2.52 18.05
N LEU A 137 -10.18 2.93 16.79
CA LEU A 137 -10.11 4.33 16.42
C LEU A 137 -11.40 5.08 16.82
N PRO A 138 -11.29 6.29 17.42
CA PRO A 138 -12.45 6.95 18.05
C PRO A 138 -13.58 7.30 17.08
N LYS A 139 -13.26 7.92 15.96
CA LYS A 139 -14.25 8.39 14.99
C LYS A 139 -13.72 8.21 13.57
N MET A 140 -14.48 7.52 12.74
CA MET A 140 -14.11 7.21 11.36
C MET A 140 -15.30 7.46 10.44
N PRO A 141 -15.47 8.71 9.96
CA PRO A 141 -16.62 9.10 9.12
C PRO A 141 -16.60 8.45 7.75
N VAL A 142 -15.40 8.18 7.23
CA VAL A 142 -15.16 7.49 5.96
C VAL A 142 -14.05 6.47 6.08
N CYS A 143 -14.07 5.46 5.23
CA CYS A 143 -13.02 4.44 5.15
C CYS A 143 -12.86 3.95 3.70
N ALA A 144 -11.81 3.20 3.43
CA ALA A 144 -11.57 2.62 2.12
C ALA A 144 -11.21 1.14 2.20
N VAL A 145 -11.72 0.36 1.25
CA VAL A 145 -11.22 -0.98 0.92
C VAL A 145 -10.62 -0.92 -0.47
N THR A 146 -9.30 -0.85 -0.55
CA THR A 146 -8.57 -0.83 -1.83
C THR A 146 -8.64 -2.20 -2.51
N SER A 147 -7.94 -2.38 -3.60
CA SER A 147 -8.01 -3.61 -4.39
C SER A 147 -7.76 -4.86 -3.54
N ILE A 148 -8.66 -5.83 -3.66
CA ILE A 148 -8.54 -7.18 -3.08
C ILE A 148 -8.16 -8.13 -4.20
N GLY A 149 -7.01 -8.74 -4.07
CA GLY A 149 -6.49 -9.71 -5.02
C GLY A 149 -5.69 -10.79 -4.31
N PRO A 150 -5.12 -11.74 -5.06
CA PRO A 150 -4.27 -12.77 -4.49
C PRO A 150 -3.08 -12.14 -3.74
N ASP A 151 -2.98 -12.41 -2.45
CA ASP A 151 -1.87 -11.99 -1.59
C ASP A 151 -0.83 -13.11 -1.38
N GLY A 152 -1.15 -14.33 -1.81
CA GLY A 152 -0.32 -15.52 -1.63
C GLY A 152 -0.46 -16.18 -0.26
N ILE A 153 -1.24 -15.59 0.63
CA ILE A 153 -1.40 -16.01 2.04
C ILE A 153 -2.83 -16.43 2.33
N SER A 154 -3.80 -15.62 1.92
CA SER A 154 -5.21 -15.87 2.20
C SER A 154 -5.77 -17.05 1.41
N ALA A 155 -6.63 -17.84 2.06
CA ALA A 155 -7.23 -19.03 1.46
C ALA A 155 -8.18 -18.71 0.29
N SER A 156 -8.81 -17.51 0.29
CA SER A 156 -9.68 -17.07 -0.81
C SER A 156 -9.85 -15.54 -0.82
N LEU A 157 -10.32 -15.02 -1.95
CA LEU A 157 -10.62 -13.58 -2.11
C LEU A 157 -11.74 -13.13 -1.18
N GLU A 158 -12.76 -13.99 -0.96
CA GLU A 158 -13.87 -13.71 -0.05
C GLU A 158 -13.36 -13.54 1.38
N ARG A 159 -12.41 -14.37 1.81
CA ARG A 159 -11.80 -14.25 3.12
C ARG A 159 -11.02 -12.93 3.26
N SER A 160 -10.23 -12.57 2.26
CA SER A 160 -9.50 -11.29 2.25
C SER A 160 -10.48 -10.11 2.27
N ALA A 161 -11.59 -10.18 1.52
CA ALA A 161 -12.64 -9.18 1.52
C ALA A 161 -13.32 -9.04 2.90
N ALA A 162 -13.67 -10.16 3.51
CA ALA A 162 -14.28 -10.18 4.84
C ALA A 162 -13.36 -9.57 5.91
N LEU A 163 -12.05 -9.86 5.85
CA LEU A 163 -11.06 -9.25 6.74
C LEU A 163 -10.94 -7.74 6.50
N ALA A 164 -10.80 -7.31 5.25
CA ALA A 164 -10.68 -5.90 4.90
C ALA A 164 -11.95 -5.09 5.26
N ALA A 165 -13.13 -5.71 5.18
CA ALA A 165 -14.40 -5.10 5.57
C ALA A 165 -14.50 -4.74 7.07
N GLY A 166 -13.59 -5.27 7.90
CA GLY A 166 -13.47 -4.87 9.32
C GLY A 166 -13.22 -3.37 9.52
N VAL A 167 -12.86 -2.64 8.47
CA VAL A 167 -12.75 -1.17 8.50
C VAL A 167 -14.10 -0.47 8.51
N MET A 168 -15.18 -1.13 8.08
CA MET A 168 -16.52 -0.53 7.97
C MET A 168 -17.16 -0.32 9.34
N ARG A 169 -17.77 0.85 9.55
CA ARG A 169 -18.40 1.23 10.79
C ARG A 169 -19.79 1.79 10.58
N LYS A 170 -20.61 1.69 11.61
CA LYS A 170 -21.95 2.25 11.62
C LYS A 170 -21.92 3.74 11.28
N GLY A 171 -22.71 4.11 10.27
CA GLY A 171 -22.84 5.48 9.81
C GLY A 171 -21.62 6.02 9.08
N SER A 172 -20.60 5.21 8.76
CA SER A 172 -19.51 5.60 7.88
C SER A 172 -19.87 5.44 6.40
N ILE A 173 -19.06 6.03 5.52
CA ILE A 173 -19.08 5.77 4.08
C ILE A 173 -17.80 5.01 3.73
N CYS A 174 -17.92 3.84 3.14
CA CYS A 174 -16.80 3.06 2.66
C CYS A 174 -16.68 3.18 1.14
N VAL A 175 -15.53 3.58 0.65
CA VAL A 175 -15.19 3.57 -0.76
C VAL A 175 -14.37 2.34 -1.08
N THR A 176 -14.75 1.56 -2.11
CA THR A 176 -13.94 0.42 -2.55
C THR A 176 -13.26 0.68 -3.89
N ALA A 177 -12.33 -0.20 -4.29
CA ALA A 177 -11.69 -0.10 -5.60
C ALA A 177 -12.71 -0.35 -6.73
N PRO A 178 -12.57 0.33 -7.89
CA PRO A 178 -13.52 0.23 -9.00
C PRO A 178 -13.53 -1.16 -9.66
N GLU A 179 -12.38 -1.79 -9.81
CA GLU A 179 -12.22 -3.07 -10.51
C GLU A 179 -12.11 -4.25 -9.53
N GLN A 180 -13.03 -4.33 -8.55
CA GLN A 180 -13.07 -5.47 -7.62
C GLN A 180 -13.65 -6.72 -8.29
N PRO A 181 -13.12 -7.93 -7.99
CA PRO A 181 -13.76 -9.18 -8.37
C PRO A 181 -15.21 -9.26 -7.85
N LYS A 182 -16.13 -9.84 -8.61
CA LYS A 182 -17.56 -9.93 -8.23
C LYS A 182 -17.77 -10.57 -6.85
N ALA A 183 -17.01 -11.62 -6.52
CA ALA A 183 -17.06 -12.28 -5.21
C ALA A 183 -16.70 -11.30 -4.07
N VAL A 184 -15.66 -10.47 -4.29
CA VAL A 184 -15.25 -9.43 -3.34
C VAL A 184 -16.35 -8.39 -3.15
N VAL A 185 -16.93 -7.87 -4.25
CA VAL A 185 -18.03 -6.89 -4.16
C VAL A 185 -19.20 -7.46 -3.37
N SER A 186 -19.56 -8.72 -3.62
CA SER A 186 -20.66 -9.38 -2.89
C SER A 186 -20.41 -9.43 -1.38
N GLU A 187 -19.19 -9.80 -0.97
CA GLU A 187 -18.81 -9.82 0.44
C GLU A 187 -18.82 -8.41 1.07
N LEU A 188 -18.32 -7.41 0.36
CA LEU A 188 -18.31 -6.01 0.84
C LEU A 188 -19.73 -5.46 0.99
N VAL A 189 -20.66 -5.77 0.06
CA VAL A 189 -22.07 -5.37 0.17
C VAL A 189 -22.72 -5.99 1.41
N VAL A 190 -22.48 -7.28 1.65
CA VAL A 190 -23.00 -7.97 2.84
C VAL A 190 -22.44 -7.35 4.13
N ALA A 191 -21.13 -7.08 4.14
CA ALA A 191 -20.46 -6.47 5.30
C ALA A 191 -20.97 -5.05 5.56
N ALA A 192 -21.13 -4.23 4.52
CA ALA A 192 -21.64 -2.87 4.62
C ALA A 192 -23.08 -2.84 5.19
N GLY A 193 -23.95 -3.76 4.71
CA GLY A 193 -25.29 -3.90 5.26
C GLY A 193 -25.30 -4.30 6.73
N LYS A 194 -24.42 -5.21 7.16
CA LYS A 194 -24.28 -5.62 8.57
C LYS A 194 -23.74 -4.48 9.45
N ALA A 195 -22.82 -3.67 8.92
CA ALA A 195 -22.22 -2.57 9.65
C ALA A 195 -23.07 -1.28 9.66
N ASP A 196 -24.19 -1.23 8.93
CA ASP A 196 -24.95 0.00 8.67
C ASP A 196 -24.04 1.11 8.10
N CYS A 197 -23.25 0.74 7.07
CA CYS A 197 -22.25 1.55 6.37
C CYS A 197 -22.70 1.76 4.91
N GLU A 198 -22.64 2.98 4.40
CA GLU A 198 -22.84 3.25 2.96
C GLU A 198 -21.64 2.73 2.18
N LEU A 199 -21.85 1.92 1.12
CA LEU A 199 -20.78 1.44 0.24
C LEU A 199 -20.82 2.19 -1.10
N VAL A 200 -19.71 2.83 -1.44
CA VAL A 200 -19.47 3.49 -2.73
C VAL A 200 -18.53 2.65 -3.56
N VAL A 201 -18.96 2.28 -4.76
CA VAL A 201 -18.16 1.55 -5.74
C VAL A 201 -17.97 2.48 -6.94
N PRO A 202 -16.77 3.04 -7.16
CA PRO A 202 -16.52 3.88 -8.34
C PRO A 202 -16.76 3.08 -9.62
N ASP A 203 -17.40 3.69 -10.63
CA ASP A 203 -17.64 3.02 -11.90
C ASP A 203 -16.33 2.94 -12.69
N PRO A 204 -15.87 1.73 -13.08
CA PRO A 204 -14.68 1.58 -13.90
C PRO A 204 -14.76 2.26 -15.28
N ASP A 205 -15.98 2.42 -15.82
CA ASP A 205 -16.20 3.05 -17.13
C ASP A 205 -16.04 4.59 -17.07
N ASP A 206 -16.16 5.18 -15.88
CA ASP A 206 -15.87 6.59 -15.64
C ASP A 206 -14.37 6.90 -15.51
N ILE A 207 -13.51 5.87 -15.52
CA ILE A 207 -12.06 6.01 -15.39
C ILE A 207 -11.39 5.95 -16.76
N THR A 208 -10.90 7.09 -17.24
CA THR A 208 -10.06 7.15 -18.43
C THR A 208 -8.58 7.24 -18.02
N PHE A 209 -7.83 6.18 -18.30
CA PHE A 209 -6.38 6.17 -18.10
C PHE A 209 -5.70 6.54 -19.41
N LEU A 210 -5.02 7.68 -19.38
CA LEU A 210 -4.27 8.23 -20.52
C LEU A 210 -2.78 8.07 -20.26
N GLU A 211 -2.11 7.25 -21.07
CA GLU A 211 -0.66 7.18 -21.06
C GLU A 211 -0.13 8.33 -21.94
N ALA A 212 0.38 9.39 -21.31
CA ALA A 212 0.84 10.57 -22.04
C ALA A 212 2.20 10.35 -22.71
N GLU A 213 3.11 9.64 -22.03
CA GLU A 213 4.47 9.35 -22.48
C GLU A 213 4.98 8.09 -21.79
N LYS A 214 6.16 7.60 -22.24
CA LYS A 214 6.85 6.50 -21.56
C LYS A 214 7.11 6.87 -20.09
N PHE A 215 6.57 6.06 -19.14
CA PHE A 215 6.65 6.30 -17.71
C PHE A 215 5.97 7.60 -17.20
N ALA A 216 4.92 8.05 -17.87
CA ALA A 216 4.02 9.09 -17.39
C ALA A 216 2.58 8.58 -17.40
N SER A 217 1.80 8.98 -16.43
CA SER A 217 0.38 8.62 -16.32
C SER A 217 -0.48 9.87 -16.19
N ARG A 218 -1.62 9.87 -16.84
CA ARG A 218 -2.69 10.84 -16.65
C ARG A 218 -4.00 10.09 -16.47
N VAL A 219 -4.83 10.53 -15.56
CA VAL A 219 -6.15 9.97 -15.34
C VAL A 219 -7.20 11.04 -15.46
N ASP A 220 -8.35 10.68 -16.00
CA ASP A 220 -9.60 11.39 -15.84
C ASP A 220 -10.58 10.49 -15.08
N TYR A 221 -11.23 11.02 -14.05
CA TYR A 221 -12.30 10.37 -13.31
C TYR A 221 -13.35 11.40 -12.93
N GLY A 222 -14.55 11.23 -13.45
CA GLY A 222 -15.66 12.14 -13.13
C GLY A 222 -15.40 13.62 -13.49
N GLY A 223 -14.53 13.89 -14.48
CA GLY A 223 -14.10 15.24 -14.89
C GLY A 223 -12.85 15.76 -14.17
N TYR A 224 -12.31 15.03 -13.21
CA TYR A 224 -11.03 15.35 -12.58
C TYR A 224 -9.88 14.81 -13.42
N THR A 225 -9.35 15.62 -14.33
CA THR A 225 -8.21 15.24 -15.19
C THR A 225 -6.89 15.68 -14.59
N VAL A 226 -6.05 14.72 -14.16
CA VAL A 226 -4.78 15.02 -13.47
C VAL A 226 -3.61 14.18 -13.97
N PRO A 227 -2.37 14.73 -14.01
CA PRO A 227 -1.17 13.92 -14.12
C PRO A 227 -0.94 13.17 -12.79
N LEU A 228 -0.55 11.90 -12.86
CA LEU A 228 -0.18 11.12 -11.68
C LEU A 228 1.31 10.78 -11.70
N ALA A 229 1.95 10.90 -10.55
CA ALA A 229 3.32 10.43 -10.36
C ALA A 229 3.41 8.89 -10.29
N PHE A 230 2.29 8.22 -10.08
CA PHE A 230 2.20 6.75 -10.03
C PHE A 230 1.95 6.20 -11.44
N LEU A 231 2.63 5.10 -11.78
CA LEU A 231 2.55 4.49 -13.09
C LEU A 231 1.54 3.37 -13.14
N GLY A 232 0.86 3.24 -14.29
CA GLY A 232 -0.02 2.13 -14.60
C GLY A 232 -1.50 2.36 -14.21
N ARG A 233 -2.37 1.57 -14.83
CA ARG A 233 -3.84 1.66 -14.68
C ARG A 233 -4.32 1.49 -13.23
N HIS A 234 -3.61 0.70 -12.42
CA HIS A 234 -3.93 0.53 -11.00
C HIS A 234 -3.83 1.83 -10.18
N ALA A 235 -2.98 2.77 -10.63
CA ALA A 235 -2.89 4.09 -10.02
C ALA A 235 -4.14 4.94 -10.31
N ALA A 236 -4.76 4.78 -11.48
CA ALA A 236 -6.01 5.44 -11.81
C ALA A 236 -7.16 4.99 -10.87
N GLY A 237 -7.24 3.68 -10.57
CA GLY A 237 -8.19 3.18 -9.57
C GLY A 237 -7.95 3.75 -8.17
N SER A 238 -6.68 3.93 -7.76
CA SER A 238 -6.35 4.58 -6.48
C SER A 238 -6.72 6.07 -6.47
N ALA A 239 -6.59 6.76 -7.60
CA ALA A 239 -7.02 8.16 -7.74
C ALA A 239 -8.55 8.27 -7.66
N ALA A 240 -9.31 7.39 -8.32
CA ALA A 240 -10.76 7.34 -8.21
C ALA A 240 -11.20 7.12 -6.75
N ILE A 241 -10.55 6.22 -6.00
CA ILE A 241 -10.79 6.05 -4.56
C ILE A 241 -10.56 7.36 -3.81
N ALA A 242 -9.47 8.08 -4.09
CA ALA A 242 -9.16 9.33 -3.39
C ALA A 242 -10.17 10.44 -3.69
N VAL A 243 -10.65 10.53 -4.93
CA VAL A 243 -11.75 11.46 -5.32
C VAL A 243 -13.01 11.11 -4.55
N GLU A 244 -13.46 9.85 -4.59
CA GLU A 244 -14.68 9.44 -3.89
C GLU A 244 -14.60 9.61 -2.38
N LEU A 245 -13.41 9.40 -1.78
CA LEU A 245 -13.19 9.68 -0.36
C LEU A 245 -13.34 11.18 -0.04
N ALA A 246 -12.83 12.06 -0.90
CA ALA A 246 -13.02 13.51 -0.76
C ALA A 246 -14.50 13.89 -0.85
N LEU A 247 -15.21 13.35 -1.85
CA LEU A 247 -16.66 13.57 -2.01
C LEU A 247 -17.47 13.00 -0.82
N ALA A 248 -17.08 11.83 -0.32
CA ALA A 248 -17.69 11.23 0.87
C ALA A 248 -17.44 12.08 2.13
N LEU A 249 -16.26 12.68 2.27
CA LEU A 249 -15.95 13.61 3.35
C LEU A 249 -16.77 14.89 3.23
N CYS A 250 -17.01 15.42 2.01
CA CYS A 250 -17.93 16.55 1.79
C CYS A 250 -19.33 16.20 2.29
N LYS A 251 -19.85 14.99 2.02
CA LYS A 251 -21.14 14.51 2.58
C LYS A 251 -21.13 14.45 4.11
N LYS A 252 -19.96 14.31 4.74
CA LYS A 252 -19.78 14.32 6.20
C LYS A 252 -19.51 15.72 6.78
N GLY A 253 -19.58 16.77 5.95
CA GLY A 253 -19.47 18.17 6.38
C GLY A 253 -18.07 18.76 6.33
N TYR A 254 -17.10 18.10 5.69
CA TYR A 254 -15.79 18.69 5.40
C TYR A 254 -15.87 19.59 4.17
N ASP A 255 -15.12 20.68 4.19
CA ASP A 255 -15.01 21.60 3.04
C ASP A 255 -13.78 21.19 2.21
N ILE A 256 -14.03 20.54 1.07
CA ILE A 256 -12.98 20.08 0.15
C ILE A 256 -13.39 20.54 -1.26
N PRO A 257 -12.89 21.69 -1.72
CA PRO A 257 -13.20 22.20 -3.05
C PRO A 257 -12.58 21.36 -4.16
N ASP A 258 -13.16 21.40 -5.35
CA ASP A 258 -12.70 20.63 -6.52
C ASP A 258 -11.24 20.95 -6.88
N GLU A 259 -10.83 22.22 -6.72
CA GLU A 259 -9.44 22.66 -6.94
C GLU A 259 -8.48 21.93 -6.01
N ALA A 260 -8.86 21.67 -4.75
CA ALA A 260 -8.03 20.93 -3.80
C ALA A 260 -7.90 19.45 -4.18
N ILE A 261 -8.95 18.87 -4.80
CA ILE A 261 -8.85 17.49 -5.33
C ILE A 261 -7.83 17.45 -6.46
N LEU A 262 -7.92 18.36 -7.43
CA LEU A 262 -7.00 18.43 -8.58
C LEU A 262 -5.56 18.69 -8.12
N GLU A 263 -5.34 19.70 -7.29
CA GLU A 263 -4.00 20.07 -6.78
C GLU A 263 -3.41 18.95 -5.92
N GLY A 264 -4.21 18.36 -5.03
CA GLY A 264 -3.75 17.30 -4.15
C GLY A 264 -3.32 16.05 -4.90
N LEU A 265 -4.11 15.60 -5.88
CA LEU A 265 -3.78 14.43 -6.70
C LEU A 265 -2.50 14.66 -7.53
N ALA A 266 -2.32 15.87 -8.10
CA ALA A 266 -1.15 16.21 -8.91
C ALA A 266 0.13 16.40 -8.08
N ALA A 267 0.02 16.77 -6.79
CA ALA A 267 1.16 17.10 -5.94
C ALA A 267 1.83 15.88 -5.29
N VAL A 268 1.25 14.67 -5.40
CA VAL A 268 1.79 13.49 -4.73
C VAL A 268 3.06 12.99 -5.41
N GLU A 269 4.13 12.86 -4.63
CA GLU A 269 5.35 12.18 -5.07
C GLU A 269 5.21 10.66 -4.92
N ASN A 270 5.59 9.93 -5.95
CA ASN A 270 5.68 8.47 -5.88
C ASN A 270 6.95 8.05 -5.12
N ARG A 271 6.80 7.50 -3.94
CA ARG A 271 7.92 7.06 -3.10
C ARG A 271 8.12 5.54 -3.04
N SER A 272 7.11 4.76 -3.42
CA SER A 272 7.10 3.32 -3.11
C SER A 272 6.66 2.39 -4.24
N SER A 273 6.11 2.91 -5.34
CA SER A 273 5.54 2.07 -6.40
C SER A 273 6.09 2.44 -7.77
N ILE A 274 6.76 1.51 -8.42
CA ILE A 274 7.28 1.60 -9.79
C ILE A 274 8.00 2.94 -10.06
N ARG A 275 9.07 3.22 -9.29
CA ARG A 275 9.87 4.44 -9.44
C ARG A 275 10.94 4.26 -10.50
N VAL A 276 10.97 5.12 -11.50
CA VAL A 276 12.09 5.21 -12.45
C VAL A 276 13.19 6.07 -11.83
N LEU A 277 14.26 5.41 -11.37
CA LEU A 277 15.43 6.08 -10.78
C LEU A 277 16.38 6.61 -11.84
N SER A 278 16.47 5.94 -13.00
CA SER A 278 17.28 6.34 -14.15
C SER A 278 16.65 5.80 -15.43
N GLN A 279 16.78 6.54 -16.51
CA GLN A 279 16.33 6.12 -17.84
C GLN A 279 17.46 5.54 -18.70
N ARG A 280 18.73 5.80 -18.35
CA ARG A 280 19.90 5.33 -19.12
C ARG A 280 21.08 5.03 -18.18
N PRO A 281 21.32 3.76 -17.83
CA PRO A 281 20.44 2.61 -18.07
C PRO A 281 19.10 2.78 -17.37
N LEU A 282 18.06 2.08 -17.85
CA LEU A 282 16.78 2.06 -17.15
C LEU A 282 16.94 1.34 -15.80
N VAL A 283 16.62 2.05 -14.74
CA VAL A 283 16.58 1.50 -13.38
C VAL A 283 15.21 1.79 -12.78
N VAL A 284 14.49 0.74 -12.43
CA VAL A 284 13.16 0.80 -11.81
C VAL A 284 13.23 0.22 -10.40
N LEU A 285 12.67 0.92 -9.43
CA LEU A 285 12.51 0.46 -8.05
C LEU A 285 11.04 0.27 -7.75
N ASP A 286 10.70 -0.89 -7.19
CA ASP A 286 9.35 -1.19 -6.73
C ASP A 286 9.39 -1.97 -5.42
N ALA A 287 8.38 -1.77 -4.57
CA ALA A 287 8.22 -2.48 -3.30
C ALA A 287 7.26 -3.68 -3.41
N CYS A 288 7.04 -4.21 -4.61
CA CYS A 288 6.13 -5.34 -4.81
C CYS A 288 6.61 -6.61 -4.11
N ARG A 289 5.67 -7.29 -3.48
CA ARG A 289 5.91 -8.54 -2.73
C ARG A 289 4.76 -9.55 -2.85
N THR A 290 3.66 -9.15 -3.49
CA THR A 290 2.51 -10.03 -3.70
C THR A 290 2.32 -10.33 -5.19
N PRO A 291 1.68 -11.45 -5.57
CA PRO A 291 1.37 -11.78 -6.95
C PRO A 291 0.63 -10.65 -7.68
N GLN A 292 -0.33 -10.00 -7.02
CA GLN A 292 -1.09 -8.90 -7.57
C GLN A 292 -0.19 -7.70 -7.93
N GLN A 293 0.77 -7.36 -7.06
CA GLN A 293 1.71 -6.26 -7.30
C GLN A 293 2.72 -6.62 -8.39
N ALA A 294 3.20 -7.87 -8.45
CA ALA A 294 4.07 -8.35 -9.53
C ALA A 294 3.40 -8.22 -10.91
N ILE A 295 2.12 -8.58 -11.02
CA ILE A 295 1.33 -8.41 -12.24
C ILE A 295 1.21 -6.93 -12.62
N ALA A 296 0.98 -6.04 -11.66
CA ALA A 296 0.90 -4.60 -11.90
C ALA A 296 2.22 -4.04 -12.43
N LEU A 297 3.36 -4.44 -11.84
CA LEU A 297 4.70 -4.08 -12.31
C LEU A 297 4.93 -4.56 -13.75
N LEU A 298 4.65 -5.83 -14.05
CA LEU A 298 4.81 -6.38 -15.39
C LEU A 298 3.97 -5.66 -16.43
N ARG A 299 2.73 -5.30 -16.11
CA ARG A 299 1.87 -4.52 -17.01
C ARG A 299 2.51 -3.18 -17.39
N VAL A 300 3.08 -2.45 -16.41
CA VAL A 300 3.77 -1.19 -16.67
C VAL A 300 5.03 -1.40 -17.51
N LEU A 301 5.85 -2.40 -17.21
CA LEU A 301 7.05 -2.71 -17.99
C LEU A 301 6.69 -3.10 -19.43
N ASN A 302 5.64 -3.89 -19.64
CA ASN A 302 5.16 -4.29 -20.96
C ASN A 302 4.60 -3.10 -21.76
N MET A 303 3.80 -2.22 -21.13
CA MET A 303 3.31 -0.97 -21.76
C MET A 303 4.48 -0.08 -22.20
N ALA A 304 5.51 0.03 -21.36
CA ALA A 304 6.73 0.76 -21.70
C ALA A 304 7.63 0.00 -22.70
N LYS A 305 7.21 -1.17 -23.19
CA LYS A 305 7.96 -2.03 -24.14
C LYS A 305 9.35 -2.38 -23.63
N VAL A 306 9.51 -2.52 -22.33
CA VAL A 306 10.77 -2.94 -21.72
C VAL A 306 11.00 -4.42 -21.99
N ARG A 307 12.21 -4.76 -22.40
CA ARG A 307 12.69 -6.12 -22.67
C ARG A 307 14.07 -6.27 -22.05
N HIS A 308 14.45 -7.48 -21.73
CA HIS A 308 15.79 -7.81 -21.24
C HIS A 308 16.21 -7.05 -19.98
N LEU A 309 15.54 -7.34 -18.87
CA LEU A 309 15.85 -6.82 -17.56
C LEU A 309 16.58 -7.85 -16.69
N SER A 310 17.49 -7.34 -15.86
CA SER A 310 17.95 -8.07 -14.67
C SER A 310 17.15 -7.58 -13.47
N ALA A 311 16.62 -8.52 -12.66
CA ALA A 311 15.94 -8.18 -11.43
C ALA A 311 16.85 -8.41 -10.21
N VAL A 312 16.83 -7.48 -9.27
CA VAL A 312 17.38 -7.68 -7.91
C VAL A 312 16.19 -7.75 -6.96
N ILE A 313 16.01 -8.91 -6.33
CA ILE A 313 14.83 -9.21 -5.51
C ILE A 313 15.24 -9.52 -4.07
N SER A 314 14.55 -8.89 -3.12
CA SER A 314 14.69 -9.16 -1.69
C SER A 314 13.32 -9.51 -1.11
N LEU A 315 13.17 -10.70 -0.56
CA LEU A 315 11.96 -11.17 0.13
C LEU A 315 12.29 -11.53 1.57
N ALA A 316 11.49 -11.03 2.51
CA ALA A 316 11.68 -11.27 3.94
C ALA A 316 11.02 -12.57 4.41
N GLU A 317 10.10 -13.13 3.62
CA GLU A 317 9.28 -14.29 3.98
C GLU A 317 9.26 -15.29 2.83
N GLU A 318 9.23 -16.57 3.18
CA GLU A 318 9.09 -17.67 2.21
C GLU A 318 7.64 -17.89 1.79
N GLU A 319 6.70 -17.55 2.69
CA GLU A 319 5.28 -17.68 2.43
C GLU A 319 4.84 -16.76 1.28
N GLY A 320 4.12 -17.32 0.31
CA GLY A 320 3.71 -16.59 -0.89
C GLY A 320 4.80 -16.39 -1.97
N ALA A 321 6.07 -16.74 -1.70
CA ALA A 321 7.18 -16.51 -2.64
C ALA A 321 6.98 -17.25 -3.98
N GLU A 322 6.50 -18.50 -3.95
CA GLU A 322 6.19 -19.28 -5.14
C GLU A 322 5.14 -18.59 -6.02
N ALA A 323 4.05 -18.14 -5.42
CA ALA A 323 2.99 -17.43 -6.13
C ALA A 323 3.48 -16.07 -6.69
N PHE A 324 4.36 -15.40 -5.96
CA PHE A 324 5.01 -14.16 -6.40
C PHE A 324 5.91 -14.39 -7.62
N PHE A 325 6.81 -15.39 -7.58
CA PHE A 325 7.69 -15.69 -8.71
C PHE A 325 6.90 -16.17 -9.94
N SER A 326 5.90 -17.02 -9.76
CA SER A 326 4.99 -17.45 -10.83
C SER A 326 4.27 -16.26 -11.49
N ALA A 327 3.78 -15.32 -10.69
CA ALA A 327 3.14 -14.10 -11.19
C ALA A 327 4.14 -13.17 -11.91
N LEU A 328 5.37 -13.09 -11.42
CA LEU A 328 6.44 -12.28 -12.02
C LEU A 328 6.93 -12.88 -13.36
N GLU A 329 6.89 -14.20 -13.52
CA GLU A 329 7.20 -14.89 -14.76
C GLU A 329 6.09 -14.72 -15.81
N SER A 330 4.85 -15.06 -15.43
CA SER A 330 3.74 -15.22 -16.38
C SER A 330 2.86 -13.98 -16.52
N GLY A 331 2.93 -13.05 -15.58
CA GLY A 331 1.99 -11.94 -15.47
C GLY A 331 0.54 -12.37 -15.18
N LEU A 332 0.32 -13.62 -14.78
CA LEU A 332 -0.97 -14.22 -14.50
C LEU A 332 -0.99 -14.81 -13.08
N THR A 333 -2.15 -14.80 -12.43
CA THR A 333 -2.35 -15.60 -11.23
C THR A 333 -2.60 -17.06 -11.58
N ALA A 334 -2.35 -17.98 -10.64
CA ALA A 334 -2.63 -19.41 -10.84
C ALA A 334 -4.09 -19.69 -11.21
N GLU A 335 -5.04 -18.87 -10.76
CA GLU A 335 -6.46 -18.97 -11.13
C GLU A 335 -6.73 -18.51 -12.56
N THR A 336 -6.06 -17.45 -13.02
CA THR A 336 -6.18 -16.95 -14.40
C THR A 336 -5.50 -17.88 -15.38
N GLN A 337 -4.39 -18.54 -15.00
CA GLN A 337 -3.73 -19.55 -15.83
C GLN A 337 -4.63 -20.76 -16.12
N LYS A 338 -5.52 -21.14 -15.21
CA LYS A 338 -6.47 -22.24 -15.41
C LYS A 338 -7.65 -21.88 -16.33
N LYS A 339 -8.04 -20.59 -16.39
CA LYS A 339 -9.22 -20.14 -17.13
C LYS A 339 -8.94 -19.63 -18.54
N ASP A 340 -7.73 -19.10 -18.82
CA ASP A 340 -7.54 -18.28 -20.03
C ASP A 340 -6.17 -18.44 -20.70
N ARG A 341 -5.91 -19.61 -21.27
CA ARG A 341 -4.85 -19.75 -22.28
C ARG A 341 -5.22 -19.15 -23.64
N THR A 342 -6.45 -18.65 -23.83
CA THR A 342 -7.00 -18.32 -25.14
C THR A 342 -7.36 -16.85 -25.38
N THR A 343 -7.36 -15.95 -24.40
CA THR A 343 -8.03 -14.65 -24.54
C THR A 343 -7.23 -13.40 -24.26
N MET A 344 -5.93 -13.46 -24.00
CA MET A 344 -5.10 -12.23 -23.94
C MET A 344 -3.97 -12.27 -24.98
N PRO A 345 -4.21 -11.81 -26.22
CA PRO A 345 -3.14 -11.58 -27.16
C PRO A 345 -2.30 -10.39 -26.66
N GLY A 346 -1.05 -10.65 -26.31
CA GLY A 346 -0.07 -9.61 -25.96
C GLY A 346 0.53 -9.66 -24.55
N MET A 347 0.20 -10.63 -23.72
CA MET A 347 1.01 -10.92 -22.52
C MET A 347 2.25 -11.66 -22.98
N SER A 348 3.32 -10.89 -23.15
CA SER A 348 4.63 -11.39 -23.55
C SER A 348 5.32 -12.09 -22.39
N GLU A 349 6.27 -12.94 -22.73
CA GLU A 349 7.27 -13.49 -21.83
C GLU A 349 7.78 -12.46 -20.81
N SER A 350 8.09 -12.93 -19.62
CA SER A 350 8.70 -12.09 -18.58
C SER A 350 9.89 -11.30 -19.16
N PRO A 351 10.03 -10.00 -18.88
CA PRO A 351 11.17 -9.23 -19.35
C PRO A 351 12.44 -9.53 -18.55
N PHE A 352 12.42 -10.43 -17.57
CA PHE A 352 13.53 -10.73 -16.69
C PHE A 352 14.38 -11.88 -17.23
N ASP A 353 15.57 -11.55 -17.74
CA ASP A 353 16.55 -12.55 -18.22
C ASP A 353 17.30 -13.23 -17.07
N LYS A 354 17.54 -12.48 -15.97
CA LYS A 354 18.25 -12.98 -14.80
C LYS A 354 17.74 -12.33 -13.52
N VAL A 355 17.72 -13.14 -12.45
CA VAL A 355 17.26 -12.72 -11.12
C VAL A 355 18.40 -12.87 -10.10
N PHE A 356 18.71 -11.82 -9.38
CA PHE A 356 19.67 -11.79 -8.28
C PHE A 356 18.91 -11.67 -6.96
N LEU A 357 18.96 -12.72 -6.13
CA LEU A 357 18.31 -12.71 -4.83
C LEU A 357 19.25 -12.16 -3.77
N VAL A 358 18.74 -11.24 -2.93
CA VAL A 358 19.45 -10.68 -1.79
C VAL A 358 18.57 -10.85 -0.55
N PRO A 359 18.86 -11.82 0.31
CA PRO A 359 18.12 -11.98 1.55
C PRO A 359 18.30 -10.74 2.45
N PRO A 360 17.25 -10.28 3.15
CA PRO A 360 17.40 -9.26 4.17
C PRO A 360 18.42 -9.63 5.24
N ALA A 361 19.02 -8.62 5.88
CA ALA A 361 19.95 -8.84 6.97
C ALA A 361 19.30 -9.65 8.10
N GLY A 362 19.98 -10.70 8.56
CA GLY A 362 19.47 -11.60 9.60
C GLY A 362 18.61 -12.77 9.10
N THR A 363 18.40 -12.89 7.80
CA THR A 363 17.71 -14.05 7.22
C THR A 363 18.54 -15.31 7.45
N ASP A 364 17.89 -16.40 7.89
CA ASP A 364 18.51 -17.71 8.02
C ASP A 364 18.98 -18.25 6.65
N ALA A 365 20.17 -18.82 6.61
CA ALA A 365 20.77 -19.34 5.39
C ALA A 365 19.90 -20.43 4.72
N ALA A 366 19.24 -21.28 5.50
CA ALA A 366 18.35 -22.30 4.98
C ALA A 366 17.11 -21.69 4.29
N MET A 367 16.59 -20.61 4.82
CA MET A 367 15.50 -19.86 4.19
C MET A 367 15.95 -19.22 2.88
N ALA A 368 17.15 -18.63 2.85
CA ALA A 368 17.72 -18.03 1.64
C ALA A 368 17.86 -19.07 0.50
N GLU A 369 18.35 -20.28 0.82
CA GLU A 369 18.45 -21.37 -0.15
C GLU A 369 17.07 -21.83 -0.65
N ARG A 370 16.07 -21.96 0.21
CA ARG A 370 14.70 -22.32 -0.21
C ARG A 370 14.07 -21.27 -1.12
N LEU A 371 14.31 -19.98 -0.85
CA LEU A 371 13.88 -18.89 -1.75
C LEU A 371 14.58 -18.96 -3.10
N LEU A 372 15.88 -19.30 -3.12
CA LEU A 372 16.64 -19.49 -4.35
C LEU A 372 16.13 -20.67 -5.16
N GLU A 373 15.83 -21.81 -4.54
CA GLU A 373 15.23 -22.96 -5.22
C GLU A 373 13.91 -22.62 -5.89
N LYS A 374 13.02 -21.88 -5.19
CA LYS A 374 11.76 -21.39 -5.75
C LYS A 374 12.01 -20.44 -6.93
N ALA A 375 12.92 -19.49 -6.81
CA ALA A 375 13.24 -18.58 -7.89
C ALA A 375 13.82 -19.28 -9.11
N ARG A 376 14.68 -20.30 -8.93
CA ARG A 376 15.27 -21.09 -10.01
C ARG A 376 14.28 -21.93 -10.80
N TYR A 377 13.12 -22.23 -10.21
CA TYR A 377 12.05 -22.88 -10.94
C TYR A 377 11.47 -21.99 -12.07
N HIS A 378 11.51 -20.68 -11.88
CA HIS A 378 10.94 -19.69 -12.79
C HIS A 378 11.98 -18.90 -13.61
N PHE A 379 13.21 -18.74 -13.09
CA PHE A 379 14.23 -17.85 -13.66
C PHE A 379 15.64 -18.42 -13.58
N ASP A 380 16.56 -17.93 -14.41
CA ASP A 380 17.99 -18.01 -14.12
C ASP A 380 18.28 -17.15 -12.90
N ALA A 381 18.39 -17.79 -11.71
CA ALA A 381 18.50 -17.10 -10.44
C ALA A 381 19.80 -17.42 -9.69
N GLU A 382 20.37 -16.38 -9.05
CA GLU A 382 21.62 -16.42 -8.30
C GLU A 382 21.45 -15.73 -6.94
N LEU A 383 22.02 -16.33 -5.88
CA LEU A 383 22.03 -15.74 -4.55
C LEU A 383 23.25 -14.84 -4.38
N CYS A 384 23.03 -13.61 -3.92
CA CYS A 384 24.09 -12.63 -3.68
C CYS A 384 24.22 -12.34 -2.18
N GLY A 385 25.46 -12.11 -1.74
CA GLY A 385 25.78 -11.81 -0.35
C GLY A 385 25.42 -10.38 0.09
N SER A 386 25.22 -9.47 -0.87
CA SER A 386 24.86 -8.08 -0.58
C SER A 386 24.09 -7.43 -1.72
N LEU A 387 23.35 -6.35 -1.38
CA LEU A 387 22.65 -5.53 -2.37
C LEU A 387 23.65 -4.89 -3.37
N ALA A 388 24.79 -4.44 -2.89
CA ALA A 388 25.81 -3.82 -3.75
C ALA A 388 26.33 -4.80 -4.80
N GLU A 389 26.63 -6.04 -4.41
CA GLU A 389 27.06 -7.11 -5.31
C GLU A 389 25.98 -7.41 -6.36
N ALA A 390 24.73 -7.61 -5.92
CA ALA A 390 23.60 -7.90 -6.82
C ALA A 390 23.36 -6.78 -7.85
N VAL A 391 23.45 -5.53 -7.43
CA VAL A 391 23.31 -4.37 -8.33
C VAL A 391 24.45 -4.32 -9.36
N GLU A 392 25.69 -4.56 -8.97
CA GLU A 392 26.82 -4.59 -9.92
C GLU A 392 26.70 -5.76 -10.91
N LEU A 393 26.29 -6.94 -10.47
CA LEU A 393 26.04 -8.09 -11.34
C LEU A 393 24.86 -7.81 -12.30
N ALA A 394 23.75 -7.26 -11.82
CA ALA A 394 22.62 -6.88 -12.64
C ALA A 394 23.02 -5.85 -13.70
N ARG A 395 23.80 -4.84 -13.31
CA ARG A 395 24.33 -3.82 -14.22
C ARG A 395 25.26 -4.41 -15.30
N ALA A 396 26.12 -5.36 -14.91
CA ALA A 396 27.03 -6.03 -15.84
C ALA A 396 26.27 -6.91 -16.84
N ASN A 397 25.19 -7.57 -16.39
CA ASN A 397 24.33 -8.38 -17.25
C ASN A 397 23.54 -7.50 -18.24
N SER A 398 22.99 -6.38 -17.78
CA SER A 398 22.19 -5.47 -18.60
C SER A 398 22.96 -4.75 -19.73
N ARG A 399 24.31 -4.72 -19.68
CA ARG A 399 25.16 -4.14 -20.75
C ARG A 399 25.39 -5.07 -21.93
N ARG A 400 24.92 -6.31 -21.85
CA ARG A 400 25.11 -7.35 -22.87
C ARG A 400 23.89 -7.53 -23.78
N GLY A 401 22.79 -6.78 -23.50
CA GLY A 401 21.54 -6.80 -24.28
C GLY A 401 21.26 -5.52 -25.07
#